data_5b028db12447e9e24c7ee28afb2c2e0d
#
_entry.id   5b028db12447e9e24c7ee28afb2c2e0d
#
_cell.length_a   1.000
_cell.length_b   1.000
_cell.length_c   1.000
_cell.angle_alpha   90.00
_cell.angle_beta   90.00
_cell.angle_gamma   90.00
#
_symmetry.space_group_name_H-M   'P 1'
#
loop_
_entity.id
_entity.type
_entity.pdbx_description
1 polymer ?
#
loop_
_entity_poly.entity_id
_entity_poly.type
_entity_poly.pdbx_seq_one_letter_code
_entity_poly.pdbx_strand_id
1 'polypeptide(L)'
;VRRAAAPIRVVDDHQLVASSLAAGLRAAGYHDTRHLPIRSIPELLATIGWIVRTGLVLLDLELGHDHTGGRIDGVALVAPLRDAGWRVLALSDNTAPERIGAALAAGAAGAVPKAAPFATLLTALRNTLADRPVVPEAQRRELIEHHRRHRRDHRDLHEAVAALTVREREILEHMAAGRRAQAIAETYVVSVATVRTQIRGVLTKLGVNSQLEAVALYSRQHRSGP
;
A
#
# COMPACT_ATOMS: atom_id res chain seq x y z
N VAL A 1 -0.14 -31.46 -22.01
CA VAL A 1 -0.67 -30.11 -21.80
C VAL A 1 0.51 -29.15 -21.68
N ARG A 2 0.72 -28.25 -22.65
CA ARG A 2 1.85 -27.31 -22.72
C ARG A 2 1.80 -26.29 -21.58
N ARG A 3 2.41 -26.60 -20.43
CA ARG A 3 2.60 -25.69 -19.28
C ARG A 3 3.65 -24.59 -19.49
N ALA A 4 4.34 -24.58 -20.64
CA ALA A 4 5.67 -23.99 -20.80
C ALA A 4 5.71 -22.66 -21.58
N ALA A 5 4.62 -21.96 -21.81
CA ALA A 5 4.63 -20.90 -22.82
C ALA A 5 4.49 -19.46 -22.32
N ALA A 6 4.03 -19.21 -21.11
CA ALA A 6 3.86 -17.85 -20.61
C ALA A 6 5.13 -17.39 -19.85
N PRO A 7 5.72 -16.25 -20.19
CA PRO A 7 6.84 -15.71 -19.44
C PRO A 7 6.42 -15.32 -18.03
N ILE A 8 7.26 -15.61 -17.05
CA ILE A 8 7.08 -15.18 -15.67
C ILE A 8 8.19 -14.19 -15.31
N ARG A 9 7.83 -13.08 -14.75
CA ARG A 9 8.77 -12.08 -14.26
C ARG A 9 8.59 -11.93 -12.76
N VAL A 10 9.68 -12.02 -12.01
CA VAL A 10 9.70 -11.84 -10.56
C VAL A 10 10.27 -10.45 -10.30
N VAL A 11 9.49 -9.61 -9.64
CA VAL A 11 9.88 -8.25 -9.25
C VAL A 11 9.84 -8.17 -7.73
N ASP A 12 11.02 -8.12 -7.13
CA ASP A 12 11.24 -8.08 -5.68
C ASP A 12 12.60 -7.41 -5.46
N ASP A 13 12.73 -6.50 -4.52
CA ASP A 13 13.97 -5.80 -4.19
C ASP A 13 14.96 -6.70 -3.43
N HIS A 14 14.46 -7.77 -2.81
CA HIS A 14 15.27 -8.79 -2.15
C HIS A 14 15.81 -9.78 -3.18
N GLN A 15 17.01 -9.50 -3.72
CA GLN A 15 17.62 -10.30 -4.79
C GLN A 15 17.68 -11.81 -4.50
N LEU A 16 17.93 -12.20 -3.24
CA LEU A 16 17.99 -13.61 -2.85
C LEU A 16 16.62 -14.27 -2.96
N VAL A 17 15.58 -13.60 -2.50
CA VAL A 17 14.19 -14.08 -2.58
C VAL A 17 13.76 -14.22 -4.04
N ALA A 18 13.96 -13.18 -4.83
CA ALA A 18 13.62 -13.18 -6.26
C ALA A 18 14.33 -14.28 -7.04
N SER A 19 15.64 -14.46 -6.79
CA SER A 19 16.46 -15.49 -7.45
C SER A 19 16.04 -16.89 -7.06
N SER A 20 15.73 -17.12 -5.78
CA SER A 20 15.26 -18.40 -5.25
C SER A 20 13.88 -18.76 -5.81
N LEU A 21 12.94 -17.80 -5.85
CA LEU A 21 11.62 -17.97 -6.46
C LEU A 21 11.76 -18.31 -7.94
N ALA A 22 12.59 -17.57 -8.69
CA ALA A 22 12.81 -17.83 -10.10
C ALA A 22 13.41 -19.22 -10.35
N ALA A 23 14.35 -19.67 -9.51
CA ALA A 23 14.95 -21.02 -9.60
C ALA A 23 13.89 -22.09 -9.29
N GLY A 24 13.12 -21.93 -8.22
CA GLY A 24 12.04 -22.87 -7.85
C GLY A 24 10.96 -22.99 -8.93
N LEU A 25 10.57 -21.87 -9.55
CA LEU A 25 9.60 -21.88 -10.63
C LEU A 25 10.14 -22.57 -11.89
N ARG A 26 11.43 -22.37 -12.25
CA ARG A 26 12.06 -23.10 -13.36
C ARG A 26 12.10 -24.60 -13.09
N ALA A 27 12.44 -25.00 -11.86
CA ALA A 27 12.40 -26.41 -11.44
C ALA A 27 10.97 -27.01 -11.50
N ALA A 28 9.96 -26.20 -11.25
CA ALA A 28 8.54 -26.59 -11.37
C ALA A 28 8.01 -26.60 -12.84
N GLY A 29 8.90 -26.35 -13.82
CA GLY A 29 8.56 -26.42 -15.25
C GLY A 29 8.20 -25.09 -15.92
N TYR A 30 8.35 -23.96 -15.22
CA TYR A 30 8.15 -22.61 -15.78
C TYR A 30 9.48 -22.05 -16.26
N HIS A 31 10.00 -22.56 -17.37
CA HIS A 31 11.37 -22.32 -17.83
C HIS A 31 11.67 -20.87 -18.20
N ASP A 32 10.68 -20.12 -18.76
CA ASP A 32 10.84 -18.68 -19.02
C ASP A 32 10.49 -17.85 -17.79
N THR A 33 11.20 -18.10 -16.67
CA THR A 33 11.11 -17.32 -15.44
C THR A 33 12.40 -16.54 -15.23
N ARG A 34 12.27 -15.22 -15.08
CA ARG A 34 13.40 -14.32 -14.82
C ARG A 34 13.09 -13.36 -13.69
N HIS A 35 14.09 -13.06 -12.86
CA HIS A 35 14.07 -11.92 -11.95
C HIS A 35 14.35 -10.65 -12.76
N LEU A 36 13.58 -9.61 -12.50
CA LEU A 36 13.80 -8.25 -13.00
C LEU A 36 14.21 -7.37 -11.82
N PRO A 37 15.43 -6.86 -11.81
CA PRO A 37 15.85 -5.92 -10.78
C PRO A 37 15.07 -4.62 -10.94
N ILE A 38 14.69 -4.02 -9.82
CA ILE A 38 14.05 -2.72 -9.82
C ILE A 38 15.04 -1.65 -9.37
N ARG A 39 15.22 -0.63 -10.22
CA ARG A 39 15.99 0.58 -9.91
C ARG A 39 15.11 1.80 -9.84
N SER A 40 14.09 1.83 -10.69
CA SER A 40 13.03 2.84 -10.68
C SER A 40 11.78 2.29 -11.39
N ILE A 41 10.63 2.88 -11.13
CA ILE A 41 9.36 2.51 -11.80
C ILE A 41 9.46 2.70 -13.33
N PRO A 42 9.95 3.85 -13.86
CA PRO A 42 10.05 4.04 -15.31
C PRO A 42 10.96 3.02 -16.00
N GLU A 43 12.10 2.68 -15.38
CA GLU A 43 13.04 1.71 -15.95
C GLU A 43 12.45 0.30 -15.99
N LEU A 44 11.74 -0.12 -14.93
CA LEU A 44 11.06 -1.41 -14.89
C LEU A 44 9.98 -1.50 -15.98
N LEU A 45 9.14 -0.47 -16.09
CA LEU A 45 8.08 -0.44 -17.10
C LEU A 45 8.63 -0.42 -18.53
N ALA A 46 9.71 0.32 -18.77
CA ALA A 46 10.43 0.28 -20.05
C ALA A 46 10.95 -1.13 -20.34
N THR A 47 11.62 -1.77 -19.38
CA THR A 47 12.14 -3.15 -19.53
C THR A 47 11.03 -4.14 -19.86
N ILE A 48 9.90 -4.04 -19.17
CA ILE A 48 8.73 -4.91 -19.39
C ILE A 48 8.07 -4.62 -20.73
N GLY A 49 8.03 -3.35 -21.15
CA GLY A 49 7.46 -2.92 -22.45
C GLY A 49 8.20 -3.46 -23.66
N TRP A 50 9.48 -3.81 -23.55
CA TRP A 50 10.25 -4.46 -24.61
C TRP A 50 9.98 -5.97 -24.75
N ILE A 51 9.23 -6.58 -23.82
CA ILE A 51 8.93 -8.01 -23.85
C ILE A 51 7.72 -8.24 -24.76
N VAL A 52 7.96 -8.80 -25.92
CA VAL A 52 6.96 -9.03 -26.98
C VAL A 52 5.80 -9.95 -26.54
N ARG A 53 6.04 -10.84 -25.57
CA ARG A 53 5.04 -11.78 -25.07
C ARG A 53 4.69 -11.46 -23.64
N THR A 54 3.44 -11.14 -23.39
CA THR A 54 2.93 -10.94 -22.04
C THR A 54 2.67 -12.26 -21.32
N GLY A 55 2.76 -12.25 -20.01
CA GLY A 55 2.61 -13.42 -19.15
C GLY A 55 2.15 -13.04 -17.75
N LEU A 56 2.93 -13.42 -16.75
CA LEU A 56 2.64 -13.17 -15.36
C LEU A 56 3.81 -12.46 -14.69
N VAL A 57 3.49 -11.42 -13.92
CA VAL A 57 4.42 -10.77 -12.99
C VAL A 57 4.08 -11.23 -11.56
N LEU A 58 5.06 -11.82 -10.87
CA LEU A 58 5.06 -11.96 -9.43
C LEU A 58 5.65 -10.67 -8.87
N LEU A 59 4.84 -9.87 -8.22
CA LEU A 59 5.17 -8.53 -7.80
C LEU A 59 5.17 -8.41 -6.29
N ASP A 60 6.31 -8.10 -5.71
CA ASP A 60 6.36 -7.65 -4.32
C ASP A 60 5.66 -6.32 -4.17
N LEU A 61 4.82 -6.20 -3.14
CA LEU A 61 4.15 -4.95 -2.82
C LEU A 61 5.05 -3.97 -2.04
N GLU A 62 6.10 -4.46 -1.39
CA GLU A 62 7.06 -3.68 -0.60
C GLU A 62 8.43 -3.64 -1.29
N LEU A 63 8.63 -2.75 -2.26
CA LEU A 63 9.85 -2.68 -3.09
C LEU A 63 10.95 -1.75 -2.57
N GLY A 64 10.86 -1.35 -1.30
CA GLY A 64 11.91 -0.53 -0.67
C GLY A 64 12.03 0.86 -1.30
N HIS A 65 13.28 1.26 -1.65
CA HIS A 65 13.58 2.60 -2.15
C HIS A 65 14.31 2.52 -3.49
N ASP A 66 14.09 3.53 -4.33
CA ASP A 66 14.85 3.69 -5.56
C ASP A 66 16.25 4.29 -5.30
N HIS A 67 17.03 4.44 -6.37
CA HIS A 67 18.39 5.00 -6.30
C HIS A 67 18.42 6.49 -5.88
N THR A 68 17.28 7.18 -5.86
CA THR A 68 17.15 8.57 -5.39
C THR A 68 16.68 8.65 -3.94
N GLY A 69 16.40 7.51 -3.29
CA GLY A 69 15.84 7.42 -1.94
C GLY A 69 14.32 7.52 -1.90
N GLY A 70 13.65 7.61 -3.05
CA GLY A 70 12.19 7.59 -3.16
C GLY A 70 11.64 6.19 -2.88
N ARG A 71 10.58 6.11 -2.05
CA ARG A 71 9.94 4.82 -1.77
C ARG A 71 9.22 4.28 -3.00
N ILE A 72 9.50 3.04 -3.38
CA ILE A 72 8.80 2.35 -4.45
C ILE A 72 7.64 1.55 -3.85
N ASP A 73 6.42 1.95 -4.18
CA ASP A 73 5.21 1.21 -3.82
C ASP A 73 4.83 0.23 -4.93
N GLY A 74 4.96 -1.09 -4.66
CA GLY A 74 4.59 -2.13 -5.62
C GLY A 74 3.13 -2.06 -6.05
N VAL A 75 2.22 -1.57 -5.19
CA VAL A 75 0.81 -1.38 -5.57
C VAL A 75 0.66 -0.44 -6.76
N ALA A 76 1.49 0.61 -6.84
CA ALA A 76 1.47 1.58 -7.95
C ALA A 76 1.86 0.96 -9.30
N LEU A 77 2.57 -0.19 -9.29
CA LEU A 77 2.97 -0.90 -10.50
C LEU A 77 1.86 -1.83 -11.04
N VAL A 78 0.86 -2.20 -10.24
CA VAL A 78 -0.15 -3.19 -10.64
C VAL A 78 -0.93 -2.74 -11.88
N ALA A 79 -1.48 -1.52 -11.87
CA ALA A 79 -2.28 -1.02 -12.98
C ALA A 79 -1.43 -0.82 -14.26
N PRO A 80 -0.25 -0.17 -14.24
CA PRO A 80 0.61 -0.06 -15.41
C PRO A 80 1.01 -1.43 -16.02
N LEU A 81 1.33 -2.42 -15.18
CA LEU A 81 1.67 -3.76 -15.64
C LEU A 81 0.48 -4.46 -16.31
N ARG A 82 -0.70 -4.35 -15.72
CA ARG A 82 -1.95 -4.88 -16.29
C ARG A 82 -2.27 -4.21 -17.63
N ASP A 83 -2.15 -2.88 -17.70
CA ASP A 83 -2.42 -2.10 -18.91
C ASP A 83 -1.43 -2.45 -20.03
N ALA A 84 -0.21 -2.88 -19.69
CA ALA A 84 0.75 -3.48 -20.62
C ALA A 84 0.44 -4.96 -20.96
N GLY A 85 -0.70 -5.50 -20.53
CA GLY A 85 -1.19 -6.85 -20.83
C GLY A 85 -0.66 -7.96 -19.92
N TRP A 86 0.01 -7.64 -18.83
CA TRP A 86 0.52 -8.63 -17.89
C TRP A 86 -0.52 -8.98 -16.82
N ARG A 87 -0.58 -10.25 -16.46
CA ARG A 87 -1.27 -10.68 -15.24
C ARG A 87 -0.37 -10.39 -14.05
N VAL A 88 -0.91 -9.81 -12.99
CA VAL A 88 -0.14 -9.49 -11.78
C VAL A 88 -0.63 -10.36 -10.62
N LEU A 89 0.27 -11.13 -10.04
CA LEU A 89 0.06 -11.85 -8.79
C LEU A 89 0.95 -11.19 -7.73
N ALA A 90 0.32 -10.58 -6.73
CA ALA A 90 1.03 -9.87 -5.68
C ALA A 90 1.67 -10.83 -4.69
N LEU A 91 2.87 -10.50 -4.24
CA LEU A 91 3.55 -11.11 -3.09
C LEU A 91 3.62 -10.07 -1.98
N SER A 92 3.38 -10.44 -0.73
CA SER A 92 3.44 -9.50 0.38
C SER A 92 3.90 -10.18 1.67
N ASP A 93 4.79 -9.53 2.40
CA ASP A 93 5.12 -9.90 3.77
C ASP A 93 4.03 -9.45 4.73
N ASN A 94 3.34 -8.37 4.37
CA ASN A 94 2.26 -7.80 5.14
C ASN A 94 0.90 -8.32 4.63
N THR A 95 0.17 -8.99 5.52
CA THR A 95 -1.19 -9.49 5.26
C THR A 95 -2.27 -8.46 5.57
N ALA A 96 -1.92 -7.18 5.76
CA ALA A 96 -2.89 -6.12 6.04
C ALA A 96 -3.95 -6.03 4.92
N PRO A 97 -5.23 -6.14 5.29
CA PRO A 97 -6.34 -6.15 4.33
C PRO A 97 -6.35 -4.94 3.40
N GLU A 98 -5.92 -3.77 3.90
CA GLU A 98 -5.86 -2.52 3.15
C GLU A 98 -4.92 -2.61 1.96
N ARG A 99 -3.75 -3.22 2.17
CA ARG A 99 -2.71 -3.31 1.15
C ARG A 99 -3.04 -4.34 0.09
N ILE A 100 -3.55 -5.49 0.53
CA ILE A 100 -4.06 -6.53 -0.38
C ILE A 100 -5.24 -5.97 -1.17
N GLY A 101 -6.19 -5.29 -0.49
CA GLY A 101 -7.33 -4.65 -1.14
C GLY A 101 -6.93 -3.59 -2.16
N ALA A 102 -5.86 -2.83 -1.90
CA ALA A 102 -5.29 -1.87 -2.83
C ALA A 102 -4.77 -2.55 -4.10
N ALA A 103 -3.98 -3.61 -3.97
CA ALA A 103 -3.47 -4.38 -5.10
C ALA A 103 -4.61 -5.01 -5.94
N LEU A 104 -5.61 -5.59 -5.28
CA LEU A 104 -6.79 -6.15 -5.93
C LEU A 104 -7.63 -5.08 -6.65
N ALA A 105 -7.79 -3.90 -6.05
CA ALA A 105 -8.48 -2.76 -6.66
C ALA A 105 -7.72 -2.20 -7.88
N ALA A 106 -6.39 -2.23 -7.86
CA ALA A 106 -5.54 -1.87 -9.00
C ALA A 106 -5.56 -2.92 -10.12
N GLY A 107 -6.14 -4.11 -9.89
CA GLY A 107 -6.34 -5.16 -10.88
C GLY A 107 -5.41 -6.36 -10.74
N ALA A 108 -4.75 -6.57 -9.59
CA ALA A 108 -4.05 -7.81 -9.32
C ALA A 108 -5.02 -9.01 -9.38
N ALA A 109 -4.57 -10.13 -9.94
CA ALA A 109 -5.34 -11.37 -10.01
C ALA A 109 -5.57 -11.97 -8.62
N GLY A 110 -4.61 -11.76 -7.72
CA GLY A 110 -4.64 -12.20 -6.34
C GLY A 110 -3.42 -11.73 -5.57
N ALA A 111 -3.34 -12.13 -4.30
CA ALA A 111 -2.17 -11.92 -3.46
C ALA A 111 -1.81 -13.22 -2.74
N VAL A 112 -0.53 -13.48 -2.56
CA VAL A 112 0.02 -14.63 -1.85
C VAL A 112 1.01 -14.11 -0.80
N PRO A 113 0.87 -14.50 0.49
CA PRO A 113 1.87 -14.18 1.50
C PRO A 113 3.23 -14.77 1.11
N LYS A 114 4.33 -14.02 1.27
CA LYS A 114 5.70 -14.53 1.02
C LYS A 114 6.04 -15.72 1.91
N ALA A 115 5.50 -15.76 3.13
CA ALA A 115 5.65 -16.87 4.06
C ALA A 115 4.80 -18.12 3.71
N ALA A 116 3.95 -18.05 2.68
CA ALA A 116 3.11 -19.18 2.30
C ALA A 116 3.95 -20.32 1.71
N PRO A 117 3.53 -21.59 1.89
CA PRO A 117 4.20 -22.72 1.24
C PRO A 117 4.30 -22.53 -0.28
N PHE A 118 5.42 -22.94 -0.88
CA PHE A 118 5.66 -22.82 -2.33
C PHE A 118 4.56 -23.47 -3.17
N ALA A 119 3.94 -24.55 -2.68
CA ALA A 119 2.79 -25.20 -3.30
C ALA A 119 1.57 -24.26 -3.44
N THR A 120 1.36 -23.38 -2.47
CA THR A 120 0.30 -22.36 -2.50
C THR A 120 0.58 -21.35 -3.61
N LEU A 121 1.81 -20.86 -3.71
CA LEU A 121 2.23 -19.99 -4.81
C LEU A 121 2.03 -20.65 -6.18
N LEU A 122 2.44 -21.91 -6.35
CA LEU A 122 2.23 -22.65 -7.59
C LEU A 122 0.74 -22.81 -7.95
N THR A 123 -0.11 -22.97 -6.95
CA THR A 123 -1.56 -23.06 -7.16
C THR A 123 -2.13 -21.71 -7.61
N ALA A 124 -1.77 -20.62 -6.93
CA ALA A 124 -2.18 -19.26 -7.28
C ALA A 124 -1.69 -18.88 -8.69
N LEU A 125 -0.45 -19.20 -9.02
CA LEU A 125 0.15 -18.96 -10.33
C LEU A 125 -0.60 -19.74 -11.44
N ARG A 126 -0.92 -21.03 -11.22
CA ARG A 126 -1.71 -21.83 -12.17
C ARG A 126 -3.10 -21.25 -12.40
N ASN A 127 -3.76 -20.81 -11.33
CA ASN A 127 -5.06 -20.19 -11.41
C ASN A 127 -4.99 -18.88 -12.21
N THR A 128 -4.01 -18.03 -11.92
CA THR A 128 -3.79 -16.76 -12.64
C THR A 128 -3.55 -16.98 -14.13
N LEU A 129 -2.68 -17.94 -14.48
CA LEU A 129 -2.40 -18.25 -15.89
C LEU A 129 -3.59 -18.90 -16.64
N ALA A 130 -4.52 -19.50 -15.92
CA ALA A 130 -5.73 -20.09 -16.45
C ALA A 130 -6.96 -19.18 -16.37
N ASP A 131 -6.76 -17.91 -16.04
CA ASP A 131 -7.81 -16.90 -15.78
C ASP A 131 -8.88 -17.38 -14.76
N ARG A 132 -8.44 -18.17 -13.79
CA ARG A 132 -9.27 -18.64 -12.68
C ARG A 132 -9.05 -17.76 -11.42
N PRO A 133 -10.07 -17.61 -10.59
CA PRO A 133 -9.94 -16.87 -9.34
C PRO A 133 -8.82 -17.43 -8.45
N VAL A 134 -7.97 -16.55 -7.95
CA VAL A 134 -6.97 -16.85 -6.91
C VAL A 134 -7.57 -16.62 -5.53
N VAL A 135 -8.42 -15.61 -5.42
CA VAL A 135 -9.16 -15.26 -4.22
C VAL A 135 -10.64 -15.42 -4.51
N PRO A 136 -11.43 -16.03 -3.60
CA PRO A 136 -12.89 -16.12 -3.76
C PRO A 136 -13.50 -14.73 -3.99
N GLU A 137 -14.49 -14.64 -4.88
CA GLU A 137 -15.06 -13.35 -5.29
C GLU A 137 -15.67 -12.53 -4.13
N ALA A 138 -16.27 -13.23 -3.17
CA ALA A 138 -16.79 -12.56 -1.96
C ALA A 138 -15.67 -11.93 -1.14
N GLN A 139 -14.59 -12.65 -0.90
CA GLN A 139 -13.41 -12.16 -0.18
C GLN A 139 -12.71 -11.03 -0.96
N ARG A 140 -12.62 -11.15 -2.30
CA ARG A 140 -12.07 -10.09 -3.16
C ARG A 140 -12.85 -8.78 -2.99
N ARG A 141 -14.18 -8.84 -3.04
CA ARG A 141 -15.05 -7.67 -2.85
C ARG A 141 -14.89 -7.06 -1.46
N GLU A 142 -14.83 -7.87 -0.43
CA GLU A 142 -14.64 -7.43 0.95
C GLU A 142 -13.32 -6.67 1.13
N LEU A 143 -12.20 -7.22 0.62
CA LEU A 143 -10.88 -6.60 0.70
C LEU A 143 -10.83 -5.28 -0.07
N ILE A 144 -11.42 -5.21 -1.25
CA ILE A 144 -11.48 -3.98 -2.06
C ILE A 144 -12.32 -2.92 -1.34
N GLU A 145 -13.46 -3.30 -0.76
CA GLU A 145 -14.32 -2.36 -0.05
C GLU A 145 -13.67 -1.88 1.26
N HIS A 146 -12.94 -2.76 1.96
CA HIS A 146 -12.12 -2.38 3.12
C HIS A 146 -11.08 -1.31 2.74
N HIS A 147 -10.33 -1.54 1.64
CA HIS A 147 -9.38 -0.55 1.12
C HIS A 147 -10.06 0.78 0.75
N ARG A 148 -11.23 0.73 0.09
CA ARG A 148 -11.98 1.94 -0.30
C ARG A 148 -12.44 2.75 0.91
N ARG A 149 -12.96 2.07 1.96
CA ARG A 149 -13.33 2.73 3.22
C ARG A 149 -12.14 3.39 3.87
N HIS A 150 -11.04 2.67 4.03
CA HIS A 150 -9.81 3.19 4.61
C HIS A 150 -9.28 4.43 3.85
N ARG A 151 -9.34 4.42 2.52
CA ARG A 151 -8.96 5.59 1.70
C ARG A 151 -9.90 6.78 1.86
N ARG A 152 -11.20 6.56 2.02
CA ARG A 152 -12.16 7.64 2.31
C ARG A 152 -11.86 8.24 3.69
N ASP A 153 -11.76 7.42 4.71
CA ASP A 153 -11.48 7.87 6.08
C ASP A 153 -10.18 8.70 6.14
N HIS A 154 -9.13 8.29 5.42
CA HIS A 154 -7.88 9.05 5.32
C HIS A 154 -8.04 10.39 4.59
N ARG A 155 -8.83 10.41 3.51
CA ARG A 155 -9.10 11.65 2.77
C ARG A 155 -9.90 12.63 3.62
N ASP A 156 -11.00 12.15 4.22
CA ASP A 156 -11.88 12.96 5.06
C ASP A 156 -11.10 13.56 6.24
N LEU A 157 -10.22 12.77 6.85
CA LEU A 157 -9.32 13.25 7.89
C LEU A 157 -8.33 14.31 7.36
N HIS A 158 -7.74 14.07 6.20
CA HIS A 158 -6.79 15.03 5.60
C HIS A 158 -7.48 16.37 5.29
N GLU A 159 -8.68 16.32 4.73
CA GLU A 159 -9.50 17.49 4.44
C GLU A 159 -9.90 18.22 5.74
N ALA A 160 -10.31 17.50 6.78
CA ALA A 160 -10.65 18.07 8.08
C ALA A 160 -9.44 18.79 8.73
N VAL A 161 -8.25 18.18 8.68
CA VAL A 161 -7.02 18.82 9.19
C VAL A 161 -6.61 20.01 8.33
N ALA A 162 -6.78 19.94 7.00
CA ALA A 162 -6.52 21.06 6.10
C ALA A 162 -7.45 22.26 6.34
N ALA A 163 -8.68 22.01 6.78
CA ALA A 163 -9.67 23.03 7.13
C ALA A 163 -9.40 23.74 8.48
N LEU A 164 -8.42 23.26 9.27
CA LEU A 164 -8.00 23.96 10.48
C LEU A 164 -7.28 25.26 10.12
N THR A 165 -7.61 26.32 10.83
CA THR A 165 -6.83 27.57 10.78
C THR A 165 -5.42 27.32 11.33
N VAL A 166 -4.48 28.22 11.02
CA VAL A 166 -3.12 28.14 11.55
C VAL A 166 -3.13 27.98 13.07
N ARG A 167 -3.97 28.75 13.74
CA ARG A 167 -4.08 28.71 15.20
C ARG A 167 -4.64 27.39 15.73
N GLU A 168 -5.65 26.84 15.09
CA GLU A 168 -6.22 25.56 15.48
C GLU A 168 -5.25 24.41 15.26
N ARG A 169 -4.44 24.49 14.22
CA ARG A 169 -3.38 23.49 13.95
C ARG A 169 -2.29 23.54 15.03
N GLU A 170 -1.81 24.72 15.37
CA GLU A 170 -0.84 24.90 16.49
C GLU A 170 -1.39 24.33 17.81
N ILE A 171 -2.68 24.58 18.10
CA ILE A 171 -3.34 24.00 19.29
C ILE A 171 -3.34 22.47 19.22
N LEU A 172 -3.66 21.88 18.07
CA LEU A 172 -3.66 20.43 17.88
C LEU A 172 -2.24 19.83 18.05
N GLU A 173 -1.20 20.52 17.56
CA GLU A 173 0.20 20.13 17.75
C GLU A 173 0.59 20.16 19.24
N HIS A 174 0.20 21.20 19.95
CA HIS A 174 0.42 21.24 21.39
C HIS A 174 -0.30 20.15 22.16
N MET A 175 -1.56 19.83 21.77
CA MET A 175 -2.30 18.72 22.35
C MET A 175 -1.59 17.39 22.06
N ALA A 176 -1.09 17.19 20.85
CA ALA A 176 -0.33 16.00 20.48
C ALA A 176 1.00 15.87 21.24
N ALA A 177 1.63 17.00 21.60
CA ALA A 177 2.79 17.05 22.48
C ALA A 177 2.44 16.87 23.97
N GLY A 178 1.18 16.58 24.33
CA GLY A 178 0.72 16.34 25.69
C GLY A 178 0.59 17.60 26.55
N ARG A 179 0.61 18.80 25.96
CA ARG A 179 0.49 20.05 26.69
C ARG A 179 -0.95 20.28 27.15
N ARG A 180 -1.11 20.70 28.38
CA ARG A 180 -2.43 21.08 28.96
C ARG A 180 -2.83 22.49 28.52
N ALA A 181 -4.15 22.76 28.50
CA ALA A 181 -4.70 24.05 28.10
C ALA A 181 -4.08 25.24 28.84
N GLN A 182 -3.69 25.08 30.13
CA GLN A 182 -2.99 26.10 30.91
C GLN A 182 -1.64 26.46 30.28
N ALA A 183 -0.80 25.47 29.98
CA ALA A 183 0.52 25.68 29.37
C ALA A 183 0.43 26.28 27.96
N ILE A 184 -0.62 25.91 27.20
CA ILE A 184 -0.90 26.49 25.89
C ILE A 184 -1.29 27.97 26.05
N ALA A 185 -2.12 28.30 27.03
CA ALA A 185 -2.57 29.67 27.31
C ALA A 185 -1.39 30.57 27.67
N GLU A 186 -0.46 30.09 28.49
CA GLU A 186 0.79 30.77 28.85
C GLU A 186 1.70 31.01 27.63
N THR A 187 1.88 29.98 26.78
CA THR A 187 2.68 30.09 25.54
C THR A 187 2.20 31.19 24.61
N TYR A 188 0.90 31.39 24.55
CA TYR A 188 0.30 32.34 23.60
C TYR A 188 -0.22 33.63 24.24
N VAL A 189 0.00 33.77 25.55
CA VAL A 189 -0.43 34.95 26.32
C VAL A 189 -1.92 35.24 26.17
N VAL A 190 -2.74 34.19 26.28
CA VAL A 190 -4.21 34.27 26.20
C VAL A 190 -4.88 33.59 27.40
N SER A 191 -6.19 33.78 27.58
CA SER A 191 -6.90 33.11 28.67
C SER A 191 -7.06 31.59 28.38
N VAL A 192 -7.12 30.78 29.43
CA VAL A 192 -7.43 29.36 29.35
C VAL A 192 -8.83 29.12 28.67
N ALA A 193 -9.76 30.06 28.94
CA ALA A 193 -11.10 30.00 28.30
C ALA A 193 -11.00 30.14 26.78
N THR A 194 -10.12 31.02 26.29
CA THR A 194 -9.83 31.19 24.85
C THR A 194 -9.27 29.89 24.26
N VAL A 195 -8.28 29.26 24.89
CA VAL A 195 -7.71 27.98 24.44
C VAL A 195 -8.77 26.89 24.42
N ARG A 196 -9.61 26.79 25.44
CA ARG A 196 -10.70 25.80 25.47
C ARG A 196 -11.71 25.99 24.33
N THR A 197 -11.99 27.24 23.96
CA THR A 197 -12.85 27.53 22.81
C THR A 197 -12.20 27.09 21.51
N GLN A 198 -10.90 27.33 21.32
CA GLN A 198 -10.13 26.87 20.17
C GLN A 198 -10.06 25.34 20.10
N ILE A 199 -9.83 24.67 21.25
CA ILE A 199 -9.89 23.20 21.31
C ILE A 199 -11.25 22.68 20.87
N ARG A 200 -12.36 23.28 21.30
CA ARG A 200 -13.69 22.88 20.82
C ARG A 200 -13.84 23.06 19.31
N GLY A 201 -13.31 24.15 18.74
CA GLY A 201 -13.27 24.38 17.30
C GLY A 201 -12.52 23.27 16.56
N VAL A 202 -11.36 22.87 17.08
CA VAL A 202 -10.58 21.74 16.53
C VAL A 202 -11.41 20.45 16.57
N LEU A 203 -12.00 20.09 17.72
CA LEU A 203 -12.79 18.88 17.88
C LEU A 203 -13.99 18.85 16.91
N THR A 204 -14.69 19.97 16.78
CA THR A 204 -15.83 20.11 15.87
C THR A 204 -15.42 19.91 14.42
N LYS A 205 -14.33 20.54 13.98
CA LYS A 205 -13.83 20.42 12.60
C LYS A 205 -13.29 19.03 12.27
N LEU A 206 -12.68 18.36 13.26
CA LEU A 206 -12.22 16.99 13.11
C LEU A 206 -13.34 15.94 13.28
N GLY A 207 -14.56 16.36 13.65
CA GLY A 207 -15.69 15.46 13.86
C GLY A 207 -15.52 14.50 15.03
N VAL A 208 -14.76 14.89 16.07
CA VAL A 208 -14.45 14.05 17.24
C VAL A 208 -15.00 14.64 18.54
N ASN A 209 -15.20 13.78 19.53
CA ASN A 209 -15.81 14.18 20.80
C ASN A 209 -14.78 14.38 21.93
N SER A 210 -13.52 13.97 21.74
CA SER A 210 -12.50 14.06 22.77
C SER A 210 -11.15 14.52 22.22
N GLN A 211 -10.36 15.17 23.10
CA GLN A 211 -8.99 15.57 22.78
C GLN A 211 -8.11 14.36 22.47
N LEU A 212 -8.33 13.24 23.16
CA LEU A 212 -7.59 11.99 22.94
C LEU A 212 -7.84 11.46 21.53
N GLU A 213 -9.09 11.47 21.06
CA GLU A 213 -9.44 11.11 19.68
C GLU A 213 -8.76 12.04 18.67
N ALA A 214 -8.80 13.35 18.87
CA ALA A 214 -8.16 14.33 17.99
C ALA A 214 -6.66 14.07 17.89
N VAL A 215 -5.98 13.84 19.01
CA VAL A 215 -4.55 13.52 19.07
C VAL A 215 -4.24 12.18 18.39
N ALA A 216 -5.07 11.16 18.61
CA ALA A 216 -4.91 9.85 17.95
C ALA A 216 -5.05 9.94 16.42
N LEU A 217 -6.00 10.73 15.92
CA LEU A 217 -6.18 10.98 14.50
C LEU A 217 -4.98 11.73 13.91
N TYR A 218 -4.54 12.79 14.56
CA TYR A 218 -3.37 13.58 14.16
C TYR A 218 -2.09 12.73 14.09
N SER A 219 -1.87 11.89 15.11
CA SER A 219 -0.71 10.99 15.17
C SER A 219 -0.73 9.91 14.10
N ARG A 220 -1.91 9.42 13.69
CA ARG A 220 -2.05 8.50 12.56
C ARG A 220 -1.64 9.15 11.24
N GLN A 221 -2.09 10.37 11.00
CA GLN A 221 -1.75 11.12 9.78
C GLN A 221 -0.23 11.32 9.63
N HIS A 222 0.48 11.65 10.72
CA HIS A 222 1.93 11.90 10.68
C HIS A 222 2.77 10.62 10.60
N ARG A 223 2.22 9.46 11.00
CA ARG A 223 2.89 8.16 10.82
C ARG A 223 2.69 7.56 9.43
N SER A 224 1.71 8.02 8.69
CA SER A 224 1.38 7.57 7.35
C SER A 224 1.89 8.51 6.24
N GLY A 225 2.63 9.57 6.61
CA GLY A 225 3.36 10.44 5.71
C GLY A 225 4.56 9.73 5.07
N PRO A 226 5.03 10.20 3.90
CA PRO A 226 5.96 9.52 3.02
C PRO A 226 7.26 9.11 3.67
#